data_4a60dc3fcb3ff6b96b6ae866b33dc235
#
_entry.id   4a60dc3fcb3ff6b96b6ae866b33dc235
#
_cell.length_a   1.000
_cell.length_b   1.000
_cell.length_c   1.000
_cell.angle_alpha   90.00
_cell.angle_beta   90.00
_cell.angle_gamma   90.00
#
_symmetry.space_group_name_H-M   'P 1'
#
loop_
_entity.id
_entity.type
_entity.pdbx_description
1 polymer ?
#
loop_
_entity_poly.entity_id
_entity_poly.type
_entity_poly.pdbx_seq_one_letter_code
_entity_poly.pdbx_strand_id
1 'polypeptide(L)'
;MLPTHELSRVATVKQPQDSEINSSFLSVLLLLFICHILTLNAQTNLETFNWFNELGASLPSWLLLCVTDLGDGITAGALILICLTYKPQWLYRVIVTTLLCALCVHFLKQYFDAPRPAAVLEVINIIGKARYEHAFPSGHTTTAFALAGVIWLLADKLWCKLSVLMLAVAVGLSRIAVGAHWPEDIAFGAILGWLLAYLACGAVPLSTLKLKYQYWIIFALSMIVLVSELKHLGKDPFSVLLFNRYLIITALISLTVYMCSKFQLSDKPHK
;
A
#
# COMPACT_ATOMS: atom_id res chain seq x y z
N MET A 1 24.39 43.22 -37.59
CA MET A 1 22.99 43.20 -37.06
C MET A 1 22.44 41.81 -37.24
N LEU A 2 22.41 41.02 -36.17
CA LEU A 2 21.80 39.69 -36.15
C LEU A 2 20.35 39.85 -35.70
N PRO A 3 19.40 39.10 -36.23
CA PRO A 3 17.96 39.26 -35.93
C PRO A 3 17.61 38.76 -34.53
N THR A 4 16.91 39.61 -33.81
CA THR A 4 16.49 39.46 -32.39
C THR A 4 15.30 38.52 -32.19
N HIS A 5 15.12 37.44 -32.95
CA HIS A 5 13.90 36.62 -32.90
C HIS A 5 14.08 35.19 -32.37
N GLU A 6 15.22 34.83 -31.76
CA GLU A 6 15.42 33.46 -31.23
C GLU A 6 15.48 33.35 -29.70
N LEU A 7 15.18 34.40 -28.94
CA LEU A 7 15.28 34.38 -27.48
C LEU A 7 13.98 34.06 -26.69
N SER A 8 12.91 33.59 -27.36
CA SER A 8 11.62 33.38 -26.70
C SER A 8 11.13 31.91 -26.63
N ARG A 9 12.02 30.92 -26.74
CA ARG A 9 11.71 29.53 -26.39
C ARG A 9 12.54 29.01 -25.24
N VAL A 10 12.59 29.76 -24.17
CA VAL A 10 12.84 29.14 -22.86
C VAL A 10 11.56 28.37 -22.55
N ALA A 11 11.59 27.06 -22.81
CA ALA A 11 10.57 26.14 -22.35
C ALA A 11 10.45 26.39 -20.82
N THR A 12 9.34 26.97 -20.41
CA THR A 12 8.95 27.04 -19.00
C THR A 12 8.93 25.59 -18.51
N VAL A 13 10.01 25.18 -17.87
CA VAL A 13 10.03 23.96 -17.06
C VAL A 13 8.93 24.19 -16.05
N LYS A 14 7.80 23.51 -16.27
CA LYS A 14 6.68 23.47 -15.33
C LYS A 14 7.29 23.02 -14.02
N GLN A 15 7.46 23.96 -13.08
CA GLN A 15 7.90 23.62 -11.73
C GLN A 15 7.01 22.49 -11.23
N PRO A 16 7.54 21.51 -10.47
CA PRO A 16 6.71 20.49 -9.87
C PRO A 16 5.60 21.22 -9.14
N GLN A 17 4.38 20.90 -9.51
CA GLN A 17 3.17 21.43 -8.90
C GLN A 17 3.34 21.26 -7.39
N ASP A 18 3.62 22.38 -6.70
CA ASP A 18 3.59 22.43 -5.24
C ASP A 18 2.30 21.72 -4.86
N SER A 19 2.38 20.82 -3.90
CA SER A 19 1.26 19.99 -3.46
C SER A 19 0.20 20.92 -2.86
N GLU A 20 -0.57 21.61 -3.72
CA GLU A 20 -1.84 22.17 -3.31
C GLU A 20 -2.59 21.03 -2.66
N ILE A 21 -2.89 21.20 -1.38
CA ILE A 21 -3.66 20.24 -0.60
C ILE A 21 -4.94 20.03 -1.40
N ASN A 22 -4.99 18.93 -2.13
CA ASN A 22 -6.12 18.64 -3.00
C ASN A 22 -7.34 18.45 -2.10
N SER A 23 -8.37 19.27 -2.28
CA SER A 23 -9.61 19.21 -1.50
C SER A 23 -10.16 17.78 -1.42
N SER A 24 -10.01 16.99 -2.48
CA SER A 24 -10.43 15.59 -2.49
C SER A 24 -9.62 14.68 -1.54
N PHE A 25 -8.33 14.96 -1.34
CA PHE A 25 -7.50 14.25 -0.36
C PHE A 25 -7.98 14.53 1.06
N LEU A 26 -8.28 15.80 1.35
CA LEU A 26 -8.83 16.21 2.66
C LEU A 26 -10.23 15.65 2.90
N SER A 27 -11.06 15.55 1.86
CA SER A 27 -12.40 14.97 1.99
C SER A 27 -12.32 13.48 2.39
N VAL A 28 -11.39 12.71 1.78
CA VAL A 28 -11.15 11.31 2.18
C VAL A 28 -10.65 11.26 3.62
N LEU A 29 -9.68 12.11 3.98
CA LEU A 29 -9.14 12.16 5.35
C LEU A 29 -10.23 12.47 6.38
N LEU A 30 -11.09 13.45 6.10
CA LEU A 30 -12.20 13.80 6.97
C LEU A 30 -13.17 12.62 7.15
N LEU A 31 -13.51 11.92 6.06
CA LEU A 31 -14.36 10.73 6.13
C LEU A 31 -13.73 9.64 7.01
N LEU A 32 -12.42 9.39 6.86
CA LEU A 32 -11.70 8.42 7.69
C LEU A 32 -11.71 8.82 9.17
N PHE A 33 -11.55 10.12 9.49
CA PHE A 33 -11.66 10.61 10.86
C PHE A 33 -13.08 10.42 11.42
N ILE A 34 -14.11 10.70 10.63
CA ILE A 34 -15.50 10.46 11.07
C ILE A 34 -15.70 8.97 11.38
N CYS A 35 -15.27 8.07 10.50
CA CYS A 35 -15.34 6.63 10.74
C CYS A 35 -14.60 6.24 12.04
N HIS A 36 -13.40 6.80 12.26
CA HIS A 36 -12.64 6.50 13.48
C HIS A 36 -13.35 7.00 14.75
N ILE A 37 -13.86 8.23 14.75
CA ILE A 37 -14.62 8.77 15.89
C ILE A 37 -15.82 7.88 16.23
N LEU A 38 -16.54 7.37 15.22
CA LEU A 38 -17.67 6.46 15.43
C LEU A 38 -17.23 5.13 16.07
N THR A 39 -16.05 4.61 15.68
CA THR A 39 -15.52 3.35 16.24
C THR A 39 -14.88 3.48 17.61
N LEU A 40 -14.64 4.70 18.13
CA LEU A 40 -14.20 4.90 19.52
C LEU A 40 -15.28 4.50 20.56
N ASN A 41 -16.54 4.50 20.16
CA ASN A 41 -17.59 3.95 21.01
C ASN A 41 -17.51 2.43 21.05
N ALA A 42 -17.30 1.84 22.23
CA ALA A 42 -17.07 0.41 22.41
C ALA A 42 -18.24 -0.45 21.85
N GLN A 43 -19.48 0.00 22.02
CA GLN A 43 -20.65 -0.71 21.50
C GLN A 43 -20.69 -0.67 19.97
N THR A 44 -20.50 0.48 19.35
CA THR A 44 -20.43 0.65 17.89
C THR A 44 -19.28 -0.18 17.32
N ASN A 45 -18.11 -0.19 17.97
CA ASN A 45 -16.97 -0.99 17.57
C ASN A 45 -17.29 -2.50 17.58
N LEU A 46 -17.92 -3.00 18.64
CA LEU A 46 -18.32 -4.40 18.77
C LEU A 46 -19.43 -4.79 17.79
N GLU A 47 -20.48 -3.99 17.66
CA GLU A 47 -21.60 -4.26 16.73
C GLU A 47 -21.12 -4.28 15.28
N THR A 48 -20.28 -3.31 14.91
CA THR A 48 -19.66 -3.27 13.57
C THR A 48 -18.77 -4.48 13.34
N PHE A 49 -17.98 -4.88 14.34
CA PHE A 49 -17.18 -6.10 14.26
C PHE A 49 -18.05 -7.33 14.00
N ASN A 50 -19.07 -7.53 14.82
CA ASN A 50 -19.96 -8.70 14.72
C ASN A 50 -20.62 -8.77 13.33
N TRP A 51 -21.15 -7.66 12.85
CA TRP A 51 -21.81 -7.60 11.55
C TRP A 51 -20.87 -7.99 10.39
N PHE A 52 -19.65 -7.42 10.35
CA PHE A 52 -18.68 -7.76 9.31
C PHE A 52 -18.12 -9.19 9.46
N ASN A 53 -17.95 -9.67 10.69
CA ASN A 53 -17.45 -11.01 10.95
C ASN A 53 -18.46 -12.09 10.57
N GLU A 54 -19.76 -11.87 10.84
CA GLU A 54 -20.86 -12.72 10.37
C GLU A 54 -20.98 -12.70 8.84
N LEU A 55 -20.89 -11.53 8.22
CA LEU A 55 -20.81 -11.41 6.77
C LEU A 55 -19.62 -12.21 6.21
N GLY A 56 -18.47 -12.14 6.88
CA GLY A 56 -17.27 -12.91 6.53
C GLY A 56 -17.51 -14.42 6.57
N ALA A 57 -18.28 -14.92 7.54
CA ALA A 57 -18.64 -16.33 7.63
C ALA A 57 -19.51 -16.81 6.45
N SER A 58 -20.27 -15.92 5.83
CA SER A 58 -21.12 -16.21 4.66
C SER A 58 -20.37 -16.15 3.32
N LEU A 59 -19.18 -15.57 3.28
CA LEU A 59 -18.37 -15.40 2.07
C LEU A 59 -17.37 -16.54 1.89
N PRO A 60 -16.97 -16.86 0.64
CA PRO A 60 -15.91 -17.83 0.39
C PRO A 60 -14.60 -17.43 1.06
N SER A 61 -14.05 -18.30 1.90
CA SER A 61 -12.81 -18.04 2.65
C SER A 61 -11.64 -17.67 1.73
N TRP A 62 -11.55 -18.29 0.53
CA TRP A 62 -10.51 -18.00 -0.44
C TRP A 62 -10.56 -16.53 -0.92
N LEU A 63 -11.76 -15.97 -1.10
CA LEU A 63 -11.92 -14.58 -1.53
C LEU A 63 -11.40 -13.62 -0.45
N LEU A 64 -11.79 -13.83 0.80
CA LEU A 64 -11.34 -13.01 1.92
C LEU A 64 -9.84 -13.12 2.14
N LEU A 65 -9.25 -14.32 2.00
CA LEU A 65 -7.81 -14.53 2.07
C LEU A 65 -7.06 -13.79 0.95
N CYS A 66 -7.57 -13.85 -0.29
CA CYS A 66 -6.98 -13.10 -1.41
C CYS A 66 -7.02 -11.58 -1.17
N VAL A 67 -8.17 -11.05 -0.76
CA VAL A 67 -8.32 -9.60 -0.52
C VAL A 67 -7.43 -9.14 0.63
N THR A 68 -7.42 -9.89 1.73
CA THR A 68 -6.59 -9.53 2.90
C THR A 68 -5.09 -9.58 2.59
N ASP A 69 -4.65 -10.52 1.73
CA ASP A 69 -3.24 -10.68 1.34
C ASP A 69 -2.71 -9.48 0.54
N LEU A 70 -3.58 -8.74 -0.17
CA LEU A 70 -3.18 -7.49 -0.86
C LEU A 70 -2.67 -6.40 0.10
N GLY A 71 -3.05 -6.47 1.38
CA GLY A 71 -2.52 -5.58 2.43
C GLY A 71 -1.27 -6.11 3.12
N ASP A 72 -0.83 -7.33 2.82
CA ASP A 72 0.44 -7.85 3.32
C ASP A 72 1.61 -7.03 2.78
N GLY A 73 2.61 -6.77 3.63
CA GLY A 73 3.72 -5.88 3.27
C GLY A 73 4.53 -6.34 2.06
N ILE A 74 4.65 -7.65 1.87
CA ILE A 74 5.40 -8.22 0.74
C ILE A 74 4.57 -8.12 -0.54
N THR A 75 3.29 -8.50 -0.48
CA THR A 75 2.35 -8.40 -1.60
C THR A 75 2.16 -6.96 -2.06
N ALA A 76 1.91 -6.03 -1.13
CA ALA A 76 1.81 -4.60 -1.41
C ALA A 76 3.14 -4.04 -1.95
N GLY A 77 4.28 -4.51 -1.42
CA GLY A 77 5.61 -4.18 -1.93
C GLY A 77 5.79 -4.59 -3.39
N ALA A 78 5.36 -5.79 -3.77
CA ALA A 78 5.42 -6.24 -5.16
C ALA A 78 4.54 -5.38 -6.08
N LEU A 79 3.32 -5.06 -5.65
CA LEU A 79 2.39 -4.21 -6.42
C LEU A 79 2.97 -2.81 -6.66
N ILE A 80 3.57 -2.19 -5.64
CA ILE A 80 4.16 -0.86 -5.78
C ILE A 80 5.43 -0.89 -6.66
N LEU A 81 6.22 -1.97 -6.61
CA LEU A 81 7.38 -2.14 -7.49
C LEU A 81 6.94 -2.23 -8.95
N ILE A 82 5.82 -2.91 -9.25
CA ILE A 82 5.23 -2.89 -10.60
C ILE A 82 4.86 -1.46 -11.00
N CYS A 83 4.21 -0.69 -10.14
CA CYS A 83 3.90 0.72 -10.42
C CYS A 83 5.18 1.55 -10.67
N LEU A 84 6.24 1.32 -9.91
CA LEU A 84 7.51 2.03 -10.06
C LEU A 84 8.21 1.75 -11.39
N THR A 85 7.97 0.62 -12.06
CA THR A 85 8.53 0.41 -13.40
C THR A 85 7.96 1.36 -14.46
N TYR A 86 6.72 1.80 -14.25
CA TYR A 86 6.05 2.77 -15.13
C TYR A 86 6.29 4.23 -14.68
N LYS A 87 6.53 4.44 -13.39
CA LYS A 87 6.72 5.77 -12.78
C LYS A 87 7.94 5.77 -11.85
N PRO A 88 9.16 5.51 -12.39
CA PRO A 88 10.37 5.36 -11.57
C PRO A 88 10.74 6.61 -10.77
N GLN A 89 10.29 7.79 -11.21
CA GLN A 89 10.48 9.05 -10.46
C GLN A 89 9.78 9.07 -9.09
N TRP A 90 8.82 8.18 -8.81
CA TRP A 90 8.15 8.07 -7.51
C TRP A 90 8.99 7.35 -6.45
N LEU A 91 10.13 6.79 -6.85
CA LEU A 91 10.97 5.91 -6.04
C LEU A 91 11.23 6.42 -4.61
N TYR A 92 11.67 7.68 -4.46
CA TYR A 92 12.00 8.23 -3.14
C TYR A 92 10.78 8.33 -2.24
N ARG A 93 9.66 8.81 -2.79
CA ARG A 93 8.40 8.96 -2.05
C ARG A 93 7.87 7.62 -1.58
N VAL A 94 7.93 6.61 -2.44
CA VAL A 94 7.52 5.24 -2.10
C VAL A 94 8.40 4.64 -1.01
N ILE A 95 9.73 4.73 -1.14
CA ILE A 95 10.65 4.19 -0.12
C ILE A 95 10.38 4.85 1.24
N VAL A 96 10.30 6.18 1.29
CA VAL A 96 10.07 6.89 2.55
C VAL A 96 8.70 6.57 3.13
N THR A 97 7.63 6.51 2.32
CA THR A 97 6.30 6.09 2.79
C THR A 97 6.34 4.70 3.40
N THR A 98 6.97 3.74 2.72
CA THR A 98 7.07 2.35 3.21
C THR A 98 7.83 2.26 4.53
N LEU A 99 8.97 2.97 4.64
CA LEU A 99 9.75 2.99 5.87
C LEU A 99 8.98 3.63 7.02
N LEU A 100 8.31 4.77 6.79
CA LEU A 100 7.49 5.42 7.80
C LEU A 100 6.35 4.50 8.26
N CYS A 101 5.65 3.83 7.33
CA CYS A 101 4.60 2.87 7.69
C CYS A 101 5.15 1.73 8.55
N ALA A 102 6.26 1.11 8.15
CA ALA A 102 6.86 0.00 8.89
C ALA A 102 7.26 0.43 10.32
N LEU A 103 7.93 1.58 10.44
CA LEU A 103 8.37 2.11 11.73
C LEU A 103 7.18 2.50 12.63
N CYS A 104 6.23 3.29 12.09
CA CYS A 104 5.09 3.76 12.89
C CYS A 104 4.20 2.59 13.35
N VAL A 105 3.88 1.66 12.44
CA VAL A 105 3.05 0.49 12.80
C VAL A 105 3.76 -0.37 13.83
N HIS A 106 5.06 -0.63 13.66
CA HIS A 106 5.82 -1.43 14.62
C HIS A 106 5.84 -0.78 15.99
N PHE A 107 6.20 0.50 16.06
CA PHE A 107 6.26 1.25 17.31
C PHE A 107 4.91 1.32 18.02
N LEU A 108 3.83 1.67 17.30
CA LEU A 108 2.50 1.79 17.88
C LEU A 108 1.97 0.43 18.37
N LYS A 109 2.25 -0.66 17.66
CA LYS A 109 1.88 -2.02 18.11
C LYS A 109 2.54 -2.41 19.44
N GLN A 110 3.80 -2.08 19.61
CA GLN A 110 4.53 -2.34 20.86
C GLN A 110 4.05 -1.43 22.00
N TYR A 111 3.74 -0.16 21.65
CA TYR A 111 3.30 0.81 22.66
C TYR A 111 1.90 0.52 23.20
N PHE A 112 0.94 0.21 22.35
CA PHE A 112 -0.44 -0.03 22.78
C PHE A 112 -0.70 -1.46 23.24
N ASP A 113 0.00 -2.42 22.70
CA ASP A 113 -0.15 -3.87 22.96
C ASP A 113 -1.61 -4.34 23.12
N ALA A 114 -2.48 -3.80 22.26
CA ALA A 114 -3.92 -4.00 22.35
C ALA A 114 -4.33 -5.44 22.02
N PRO A 115 -5.30 -6.03 22.74
CA PRO A 115 -5.78 -7.38 22.48
C PRO A 115 -6.62 -7.43 21.20
N ARG A 116 -6.49 -8.53 20.45
CA ARG A 116 -7.29 -8.79 19.25
C ARG A 116 -8.66 -9.37 19.59
N PRO A 117 -9.62 -9.34 18.64
CA PRO A 117 -10.93 -9.95 18.84
C PRO A 117 -10.87 -11.39 19.37
N ALA A 118 -9.96 -12.22 18.84
CA ALA A 118 -9.77 -13.61 19.28
C ALA A 118 -9.25 -13.77 20.71
N ALA A 119 -8.72 -12.72 21.35
CA ALA A 119 -8.31 -12.74 22.74
C ALA A 119 -9.44 -12.36 23.70
N VAL A 120 -10.53 -11.78 23.18
CA VAL A 120 -11.60 -11.17 24.00
C VAL A 120 -12.95 -11.86 23.80
N LEU A 121 -13.23 -12.33 22.56
CA LEU A 121 -14.51 -12.92 22.19
C LEU A 121 -14.41 -14.45 22.17
N GLU A 122 -15.38 -15.12 22.79
CA GLU A 122 -15.45 -16.59 22.83
C GLU A 122 -15.97 -17.17 21.49
N VAL A 123 -16.90 -16.45 20.86
CA VAL A 123 -17.53 -16.90 19.60
C VAL A 123 -17.20 -15.92 18.48
N ILE A 124 -16.34 -16.36 17.57
CA ILE A 124 -15.84 -15.53 16.47
C ILE A 124 -15.47 -16.41 15.29
N ASN A 125 -15.78 -15.94 14.07
CA ASN A 125 -15.33 -16.56 12.85
C ASN A 125 -13.91 -16.11 12.53
N ILE A 126 -12.96 -17.06 12.57
CA ILE A 126 -11.54 -16.79 12.23
C ILE A 126 -11.21 -17.48 10.91
N ILE A 127 -10.83 -16.67 9.91
CA ILE A 127 -10.33 -17.17 8.64
C ILE A 127 -8.83 -16.87 8.55
N GLY A 128 -8.04 -17.92 8.47
CA GLY A 128 -6.58 -17.83 8.50
C GLY A 128 -5.99 -18.15 9.87
N LYS A 129 -4.84 -17.57 10.18
CA LYS A 129 -4.13 -17.80 11.44
C LYS A 129 -4.68 -16.91 12.54
N ALA A 130 -5.15 -17.50 13.65
CA ALA A 130 -5.52 -16.77 14.86
C ALA A 130 -4.32 -16.02 15.43
N ARG A 131 -4.56 -14.78 15.87
CA ARG A 131 -3.60 -13.92 16.58
C ARG A 131 -4.31 -13.26 17.74
N TYR A 132 -3.61 -13.02 18.85
CA TYR A 132 -4.21 -12.58 20.09
C TYR A 132 -3.76 -11.19 20.54
N GLU A 133 -2.56 -10.76 20.14
CA GLU A 133 -1.89 -9.55 20.61
C GLU A 133 -1.61 -8.56 19.45
N HIS A 134 -1.19 -7.36 19.83
CA HIS A 134 -0.78 -6.30 18.92
C HIS A 134 -1.84 -5.98 17.85
N ALA A 135 -3.10 -5.76 18.29
CA ALA A 135 -4.19 -5.42 17.39
C ALA A 135 -3.99 -4.03 16.73
N PHE A 136 -3.71 -3.03 17.54
CA PHE A 136 -3.72 -1.62 17.12
C PHE A 136 -2.32 -1.09 16.74
N PRO A 137 -2.22 -0.38 15.61
CA PRO A 137 -3.16 -0.29 14.52
C PRO A 137 -3.05 -1.49 13.55
N SER A 138 -4.00 -1.60 12.61
CA SER A 138 -3.95 -2.62 11.56
C SER A 138 -2.86 -2.31 10.54
N GLY A 139 -1.80 -3.15 10.51
CA GLY A 139 -0.70 -2.98 9.56
C GLY A 139 -1.11 -3.16 8.09
N HIS A 140 -1.97 -4.17 7.77
CA HIS A 140 -2.49 -4.38 6.43
C HIS A 140 -3.25 -3.15 5.91
N THR A 141 -4.11 -2.59 6.76
CA THR A 141 -4.87 -1.39 6.41
C THR A 141 -3.97 -0.19 6.22
N THR A 142 -2.99 0.02 7.13
CA THR A 142 -2.01 1.10 7.00
C THR A 142 -1.25 1.02 5.69
N THR A 143 -0.76 -0.17 5.31
CA THR A 143 -0.04 -0.39 4.06
C THR A 143 -0.92 -0.12 2.84
N ALA A 144 -2.15 -0.64 2.82
CA ALA A 144 -3.08 -0.45 1.72
C ALA A 144 -3.46 1.03 1.53
N PHE A 145 -3.76 1.75 2.62
CA PHE A 145 -4.09 3.18 2.55
C PHE A 145 -2.88 4.07 2.26
N ALA A 146 -1.67 3.67 2.67
CA ALA A 146 -0.45 4.36 2.27
C ALA A 146 -0.21 4.26 0.76
N LEU A 147 -0.37 3.07 0.18
CA LEU A 147 -0.29 2.86 -1.27
C LEU A 147 -1.36 3.68 -2.00
N ALA A 148 -2.61 3.64 -1.51
CA ALA A 148 -3.70 4.43 -2.07
C ALA A 148 -3.42 5.93 -1.99
N GLY A 149 -2.89 6.42 -0.87
CA GLY A 149 -2.52 7.82 -0.66
C GLY A 149 -1.41 8.29 -1.61
N VAL A 150 -0.36 7.50 -1.79
CA VAL A 150 0.71 7.80 -2.77
C VAL A 150 0.13 7.89 -4.18
N ILE A 151 -0.69 6.92 -4.60
CA ILE A 151 -1.31 6.95 -5.94
C ILE A 151 -2.29 8.12 -6.06
N TRP A 152 -3.05 8.44 -5.00
CA TRP A 152 -3.96 9.57 -4.99
C TRP A 152 -3.25 10.90 -5.24
N LEU A 153 -2.08 11.08 -4.64
CA LEU A 153 -1.28 12.31 -4.75
C LEU A 153 -0.49 12.38 -6.06
N LEU A 154 -0.09 11.25 -6.63
CA LEU A 154 0.87 11.23 -7.75
C LEU A 154 0.26 10.81 -9.09
N ALA A 155 -0.89 10.13 -9.12
CA ALA A 155 -1.51 9.72 -10.36
C ALA A 155 -2.43 10.82 -10.91
N ASP A 156 -2.51 10.93 -12.24
CA ASP A 156 -3.34 11.93 -12.90
C ASP A 156 -4.80 11.46 -13.07
N LYS A 157 -4.99 10.15 -13.27
CA LYS A 157 -6.29 9.57 -13.65
C LYS A 157 -7.16 9.28 -12.44
N LEU A 158 -8.35 9.86 -12.38
CA LEU A 158 -9.30 9.69 -11.28
C LEU A 158 -9.69 8.22 -11.09
N TRP A 159 -9.89 7.45 -12.16
CA TRP A 159 -10.23 6.04 -12.04
C TRP A 159 -9.15 5.23 -11.30
N CYS A 160 -7.85 5.53 -11.53
CA CYS A 160 -6.75 4.90 -10.76
C CYS A 160 -6.88 5.21 -9.27
N LYS A 161 -7.11 6.49 -8.93
CA LYS A 161 -7.25 6.94 -7.54
C LYS A 161 -8.40 6.23 -6.84
N LEU A 162 -9.56 6.18 -7.48
CA LEU A 162 -10.76 5.54 -6.94
C LEU A 162 -10.59 4.02 -6.81
N SER A 163 -10.03 3.36 -7.84
CA SER A 163 -9.83 1.91 -7.80
C SER A 163 -8.91 1.48 -6.65
N VAL A 164 -7.81 2.20 -6.43
CA VAL A 164 -6.86 1.85 -5.36
C VAL A 164 -7.43 2.21 -3.99
N LEU A 165 -8.21 3.29 -3.87
CA LEU A 165 -8.92 3.61 -2.62
C LEU A 165 -9.97 2.54 -2.29
N MET A 166 -10.78 2.12 -3.26
CA MET A 166 -11.76 1.02 -3.05
C MET A 166 -11.06 -0.28 -2.65
N LEU A 167 -9.92 -0.59 -3.27
CA LEU A 167 -9.12 -1.76 -2.89
C LEU A 167 -8.61 -1.64 -1.45
N ALA A 168 -8.11 -0.48 -1.03
CA ALA A 168 -7.66 -0.24 0.33
C ALA A 168 -8.79 -0.38 1.35
N VAL A 169 -9.99 0.12 1.04
CA VAL A 169 -11.20 -0.10 1.86
C VAL A 169 -11.54 -1.58 1.94
N ALA A 170 -11.55 -2.30 0.82
CA ALA A 170 -11.82 -3.74 0.80
C ALA A 170 -10.80 -4.53 1.65
N VAL A 171 -9.50 -4.19 1.57
CA VAL A 171 -8.47 -4.77 2.43
C VAL A 171 -8.78 -4.48 3.91
N GLY A 172 -9.11 -3.24 4.27
CA GLY A 172 -9.47 -2.88 5.64
C GLY A 172 -10.65 -3.70 6.15
N LEU A 173 -11.77 -3.73 5.42
CA LEU A 173 -12.97 -4.48 5.80
C LEU A 173 -12.73 -5.98 5.86
N SER A 174 -11.90 -6.54 4.99
CA SER A 174 -11.54 -7.95 5.05
C SER A 174 -10.87 -8.34 6.37
N ARG A 175 -10.13 -7.41 7.02
CA ARG A 175 -9.47 -7.68 8.32
C ARG A 175 -10.48 -7.86 9.45
N ILE A 176 -11.64 -7.18 9.38
CA ILE A 176 -12.75 -7.39 10.31
C ILE A 176 -13.44 -8.71 9.96
N ALA A 177 -13.75 -8.92 8.69
CA ALA A 177 -14.45 -10.11 8.20
C ALA A 177 -13.73 -11.43 8.53
N VAL A 178 -12.39 -11.46 8.49
CA VAL A 178 -11.58 -12.63 8.89
C VAL A 178 -11.35 -12.74 10.40
N GLY A 179 -11.90 -11.86 11.23
CA GLY A 179 -11.77 -11.90 12.70
C GLY A 179 -10.40 -11.43 13.22
N ALA A 180 -9.62 -10.69 12.43
CA ALA A 180 -8.24 -10.35 12.78
C ALA A 180 -8.06 -9.03 13.51
N HIS A 181 -8.96 -8.07 13.33
CA HIS A 181 -8.85 -6.70 13.85
C HIS A 181 -10.21 -6.10 14.21
N TRP A 182 -10.22 -5.19 15.16
CA TRP A 182 -11.36 -4.36 15.48
C TRP A 182 -11.59 -3.28 14.40
N PRO A 183 -12.82 -2.76 14.21
CA PRO A 183 -13.08 -1.62 13.33
C PRO A 183 -12.23 -0.39 13.65
N GLU A 184 -11.99 -0.12 14.93
CA GLU A 184 -11.11 0.97 15.39
C GLU A 184 -9.68 0.83 14.87
N ASP A 185 -9.10 -0.40 14.90
CA ASP A 185 -7.76 -0.67 14.37
C ASP A 185 -7.66 -0.35 12.88
N ILE A 186 -8.77 -0.62 12.15
CA ILE A 186 -8.89 -0.39 10.71
C ILE A 186 -9.00 1.10 10.41
N ALA A 187 -9.90 1.80 11.11
CA ALA A 187 -10.14 3.22 10.88
C ALA A 187 -8.88 4.05 11.18
N PHE A 188 -8.22 3.79 12.30
CA PHE A 188 -6.95 4.45 12.62
C PHE A 188 -5.83 4.07 11.66
N GLY A 189 -5.71 2.79 11.30
CA GLY A 189 -4.72 2.31 10.32
C GLY A 189 -4.88 3.01 8.97
N ALA A 190 -6.13 3.24 8.53
CA ALA A 190 -6.42 3.96 7.30
C ALA A 190 -5.98 5.43 7.36
N ILE A 191 -6.29 6.13 8.46
CA ILE A 191 -5.82 7.50 8.71
C ILE A 191 -4.30 7.55 8.70
N LEU A 192 -3.65 6.66 9.44
CA LEU A 192 -2.20 6.61 9.57
C LEU A 192 -1.54 6.44 8.19
N GLY A 193 -1.97 5.44 7.40
CA GLY A 193 -1.42 5.19 6.07
C GLY A 193 -1.61 6.38 5.14
N TRP A 194 -2.81 6.98 5.13
CA TRP A 194 -3.14 8.15 4.32
C TRP A 194 -2.27 9.35 4.66
N LEU A 195 -2.10 9.66 5.96
CA LEU A 195 -1.26 10.76 6.43
C LEU A 195 0.23 10.53 6.15
N LEU A 196 0.74 9.30 6.34
CA LEU A 196 2.15 9.00 6.07
C LEU A 196 2.48 9.15 4.58
N ALA A 197 1.56 8.78 3.68
CA ALA A 197 1.70 9.05 2.26
C ALA A 197 1.77 10.56 1.96
N TYR A 198 0.91 11.37 2.59
CA TYR A 198 0.93 12.82 2.45
C TYR A 198 2.25 13.42 2.94
N LEU A 199 2.69 13.05 4.14
CA LEU A 199 3.94 13.54 4.72
C LEU A 199 5.16 13.19 3.84
N ALA A 200 5.23 11.94 3.37
CA ALA A 200 6.32 11.51 2.49
C ALA A 200 6.28 12.23 1.15
N CYS A 201 5.11 12.36 0.52
CA CYS A 201 4.99 13.05 -0.78
C CYS A 201 5.25 14.55 -0.68
N GLY A 202 4.95 15.19 0.47
CA GLY A 202 5.23 16.61 0.71
C GLY A 202 6.69 16.88 1.08
N ALA A 203 7.30 16.01 1.90
CA ALA A 203 8.65 16.21 2.39
C ALA A 203 9.75 15.73 1.42
N VAL A 204 9.44 14.79 0.53
CA VAL A 204 10.42 14.13 -0.32
C VAL A 204 10.19 14.49 -1.79
N PRO A 205 11.24 14.99 -2.51
CA PRO A 205 11.13 15.30 -3.93
C PRO A 205 10.93 14.02 -4.78
N LEU A 206 10.49 14.20 -6.02
CA LEU A 206 10.58 13.13 -7.01
C LEU A 206 12.05 12.77 -7.25
N SER A 207 12.31 11.51 -7.60
CA SER A 207 13.68 11.05 -7.83
C SER A 207 14.32 11.77 -9.02
N THR A 208 15.46 12.39 -8.78
CA THR A 208 16.30 13.08 -9.77
C THR A 208 17.44 12.21 -10.29
N LEU A 209 17.57 10.97 -9.81
CA LEU A 209 18.57 10.03 -10.28
C LEU A 209 18.42 9.79 -11.79
N LYS A 210 19.55 9.52 -12.48
CA LYS A 210 19.48 9.04 -13.85
C LYS A 210 18.63 7.77 -13.91
N LEU A 211 17.83 7.64 -14.95
CA LEU A 211 16.82 6.57 -15.11
C LEU A 211 17.40 5.16 -14.87
N LYS A 212 18.63 4.90 -15.36
CA LYS A 212 19.30 3.63 -15.14
C LYS A 212 19.51 3.29 -13.66
N TYR A 213 19.86 4.26 -12.82
CA TYR A 213 20.03 4.03 -11.38
C TYR A 213 18.70 3.80 -10.67
N GLN A 214 17.63 4.50 -11.09
CA GLN A 214 16.29 4.23 -10.57
C GLN A 214 15.89 2.78 -10.86
N TYR A 215 16.10 2.28 -12.07
CA TYR A 215 15.80 0.89 -12.43
C TYR A 215 16.69 -0.11 -11.68
N TRP A 216 17.97 0.17 -11.45
CA TRP A 216 18.82 -0.71 -10.64
C TRP A 216 18.32 -0.84 -9.20
N ILE A 217 17.87 0.26 -8.60
CA ILE A 217 17.29 0.22 -7.24
C ILE A 217 15.98 -0.57 -7.25
N ILE A 218 15.09 -0.33 -8.22
CA ILE A 218 13.83 -1.08 -8.34
C ILE A 218 14.13 -2.58 -8.54
N PHE A 219 15.12 -2.92 -9.35
CA PHE A 219 15.56 -4.30 -9.55
C PHE A 219 16.05 -4.94 -8.25
N ALA A 220 16.93 -4.26 -7.51
CA ALA A 220 17.43 -4.76 -6.23
C ALA A 220 16.29 -4.98 -5.22
N LEU A 221 15.35 -4.05 -5.12
CA LEU A 221 14.16 -4.18 -4.26
C LEU A 221 13.27 -5.34 -4.72
N SER A 222 13.10 -5.54 -6.03
CA SER A 222 12.33 -6.66 -6.58
C SER A 222 12.97 -8.00 -6.24
N MET A 223 14.30 -8.08 -6.25
CA MET A 223 15.02 -9.28 -5.82
C MET A 223 14.84 -9.58 -4.34
N ILE A 224 14.84 -8.57 -3.48
CA ILE A 224 14.57 -8.74 -2.05
C ILE A 224 13.16 -9.29 -1.83
N VAL A 225 12.16 -8.71 -2.49
CA VAL A 225 10.76 -9.17 -2.41
C VAL A 225 10.64 -10.60 -2.95
N LEU A 226 11.23 -10.89 -4.11
CA LEU A 226 11.22 -12.23 -4.70
C LEU A 226 11.84 -13.29 -3.77
N VAL A 227 13.00 -13.01 -3.18
CA VAL A 227 13.65 -13.93 -2.23
C VAL A 227 12.79 -14.12 -0.98
N SER A 228 12.13 -13.06 -0.51
CA SER A 228 11.21 -13.14 0.62
C SER A 228 9.99 -14.03 0.29
N GLU A 229 9.39 -13.87 -0.88
CA GLU A 229 8.27 -14.71 -1.33
C GLU A 229 8.68 -16.18 -1.46
N LEU A 230 9.83 -16.45 -2.07
CA LEU A 230 10.33 -17.83 -2.21
C LEU A 230 10.56 -18.52 -0.85
N LYS A 231 10.97 -17.78 0.19
CA LYS A 231 11.11 -18.30 1.55
C LYS A 231 9.76 -18.62 2.23
N HIS A 232 8.69 -17.97 1.82
CA HIS A 232 7.34 -18.19 2.33
C HIS A 232 6.57 -19.26 1.52
N LEU A 233 7.06 -19.60 0.33
CA LEU A 233 6.44 -20.60 -0.52
C LEU A 233 6.39 -21.97 0.21
N GLY A 234 5.20 -22.55 0.28
CA GLY A 234 4.96 -23.82 0.96
C GLY A 234 4.80 -23.75 2.48
N LYS A 235 4.90 -22.56 3.09
CA LYS A 235 4.64 -22.38 4.53
C LYS A 235 3.19 -22.00 4.85
N ASP A 236 2.47 -21.50 3.87
CA ASP A 236 1.06 -21.15 4.02
C ASP A 236 0.19 -22.40 3.90
N PRO A 237 -0.70 -22.68 4.86
CA PRO A 237 -1.57 -23.86 4.84
C PRO A 237 -2.73 -23.74 3.82
N PHE A 238 -2.93 -22.57 3.23
CA PHE A 238 -4.03 -22.27 2.35
C PHE A 238 -3.59 -22.28 0.88
N SER A 239 -4.16 -23.16 0.08
CA SER A 239 -3.84 -23.31 -1.35
C SER A 239 -4.03 -22.01 -2.15
N VAL A 240 -5.01 -21.17 -1.75
CA VAL A 240 -5.28 -19.89 -2.41
C VAL A 240 -4.15 -18.89 -2.20
N LEU A 241 -3.50 -18.88 -1.04
CA LEU A 241 -2.33 -18.03 -0.79
C LEU A 241 -1.14 -18.51 -1.64
N LEU A 242 -0.99 -19.81 -1.87
CA LEU A 242 0.00 -20.33 -2.80
C LEU A 242 -0.23 -19.80 -4.22
N PHE A 243 -1.47 -19.75 -4.69
CA PHE A 243 -1.80 -19.18 -5.99
C PHE A 243 -1.40 -17.69 -6.08
N ASN A 244 -1.72 -16.88 -5.08
CA ASN A 244 -1.28 -15.48 -5.01
C ASN A 244 0.26 -15.36 -5.05
N ARG A 245 0.96 -16.22 -4.28
CA ARG A 245 2.44 -16.26 -4.29
C ARG A 245 3.00 -16.56 -5.66
N TYR A 246 2.44 -17.54 -6.39
CA TYR A 246 2.86 -17.84 -7.76
C TYR A 246 2.62 -16.66 -8.71
N LEU A 247 1.47 -15.96 -8.60
CA LEU A 247 1.20 -14.76 -9.40
C LEU A 247 2.22 -13.65 -9.13
N ILE A 248 2.53 -13.39 -7.85
CA ILE A 248 3.51 -12.37 -7.44
C ILE A 248 4.91 -12.73 -7.96
N ILE A 249 5.35 -13.99 -7.80
CA ILE A 249 6.64 -14.47 -8.30
C ILE A 249 6.71 -14.31 -9.81
N THR A 250 5.66 -14.70 -10.53
CA THR A 250 5.61 -14.59 -12.00
C THR A 250 5.68 -13.12 -12.44
N ALA A 251 4.92 -12.23 -11.76
CA ALA A 251 4.95 -10.80 -12.03
C ALA A 251 6.33 -10.19 -11.79
N LEU A 252 7.00 -10.54 -10.67
CA LEU A 252 8.34 -10.06 -10.34
C LEU A 252 9.40 -10.58 -11.31
N ILE A 253 9.33 -11.86 -11.74
CA ILE A 253 10.23 -12.40 -12.76
C ILE A 253 10.04 -11.67 -14.09
N SER A 254 8.78 -11.49 -14.53
CA SER A 254 8.45 -10.78 -15.77
C SER A 254 8.97 -9.34 -15.73
N LEU A 255 8.79 -8.67 -14.60
CA LEU A 255 9.30 -7.32 -14.35
C LEU A 255 10.82 -7.27 -14.43
N THR A 256 11.49 -8.23 -13.80
CA THR A 256 12.95 -8.37 -13.82
C THR A 256 13.47 -8.53 -15.24
N VAL A 257 12.88 -9.43 -16.02
CA VAL A 257 13.24 -9.65 -17.42
C VAL A 257 13.02 -8.39 -18.24
N TYR A 258 11.88 -7.71 -18.07
CA TYR A 258 11.60 -6.44 -18.74
C TYR A 258 12.67 -5.39 -18.43
N MET A 259 13.04 -5.22 -17.17
CA MET A 259 14.09 -4.25 -16.78
C MET A 259 15.45 -4.61 -17.37
N CYS A 260 15.86 -5.88 -17.32
CA CYS A 260 17.13 -6.33 -17.95
C CYS A 260 17.16 -6.01 -19.44
N SER A 261 16.06 -6.21 -20.16
CA SER A 261 15.97 -5.87 -21.59
C SER A 261 16.14 -4.36 -21.85
N LYS A 262 15.60 -3.53 -20.96
CA LYS A 262 15.76 -2.06 -21.05
C LYS A 262 17.21 -1.63 -20.81
N PHE A 263 17.93 -2.26 -19.89
CA PHE A 263 19.35 -1.94 -19.65
C PHE A 263 20.23 -2.29 -20.85
N GLN A 264 20.02 -3.44 -21.49
CA GLN A 264 20.78 -3.83 -22.68
C GLN A 264 20.57 -2.90 -23.88
N LEU A 265 19.38 -2.29 -23.99
CA LEU A 265 19.07 -1.33 -25.05
C LEU A 265 19.69 0.05 -24.79
N SER A 266 19.90 0.43 -23.51
CA SER A 266 20.50 1.70 -23.11
C SER A 266 22.04 1.75 -23.33
N ASP A 267 22.71 0.61 -23.35
CA ASP A 267 24.16 0.53 -23.50
C ASP A 267 24.63 0.32 -24.97
N LYS A 268 23.70 0.29 -25.93
CA LYS A 268 24.09 0.27 -27.34
C LYS A 268 24.58 1.66 -27.74
N PRO A 269 25.83 1.81 -28.23
CA PRO A 269 26.31 3.07 -28.75
C PRO A 269 25.42 3.47 -29.94
N HIS A 270 24.93 4.70 -29.92
CA HIS A 270 24.30 5.30 -31.10
C HIS A 270 25.31 5.24 -32.25
N LYS A 271 25.10 4.34 -33.21
CA LYS A 271 25.84 4.29 -34.48
C LYS A 271 25.40 5.44 -35.35
#